data_f1ab28f1a23dd0a75ce608d09a08e07a
#
_entry.id   f1ab28f1a23dd0a75ce608d09a08e07a
#
_cell.length_a   1.000
_cell.length_b   1.000
_cell.length_c   1.000
_cell.angle_alpha   90.00
_cell.angle_beta   90.00
_cell.angle_gamma   90.00
#
_symmetry.space_group_name_H-M   'P 1'
#
loop_
_entity.id
_entity.type
_entity.pdbx_description
1 polymer ?
#
loop_
_entity_poly.entity_id
_entity_poly.type
_entity_poly.pdbx_seq_one_letter_code
_entity_poly.pdbx_strand_id
1 'polypeptide(L)'
;MTPSRLLRSALTGLALLAASATFAQNKPAEPLLEFNYGLPAANHASVFVAQDLGLFEKVGLKPKFFFFQSGAPLLAGLKSESLDVVTAGLALAFAIGQNIPLKLIFWEANSAASEGLVVDPKSEVKSYRDIGKAKKIAAATGTCAQVSLYLMAKKAGVDYAKLDVVNLPAPLFRNAFMSGSIDAGVAWPPFSLQLRQEGYPVASFDEEYTPPGGVCPGLTAVRPAYLKQNPQIGVKLLQVEAMAREAIAKNPQVGIDAYVKRLQLSPEVAKATLERECCGRGIPSFAEQLDPASPYSMTSKDGGLVAKLMLASEALHAVKAIAEPIPLAAIQEAVDPSHLREYMKTAGK
;
A
#
# COMPACT_ATOMS: atom_id res chain seq x y z
N MET A 1 89.29 -32.98 50.28
CA MET A 1 89.83 -32.98 48.89
C MET A 1 88.78 -32.47 47.93
N THR A 2 88.99 -31.29 47.46
CA THR A 2 88.38 -30.64 46.27
C THR A 2 88.58 -31.48 45.03
N PRO A 3 87.96 -31.22 43.81
CA PRO A 3 87.31 -29.98 43.39
C PRO A 3 86.06 -30.24 42.50
N SER A 4 85.33 -29.25 42.25
CA SER A 4 85.29 -28.15 41.27
C SER A 4 84.39 -28.36 40.04
N ARG A 5 83.58 -27.33 39.84
CA ARG A 5 83.19 -26.69 38.52
C ARG A 5 82.29 -27.51 37.61
N LEU A 6 81.24 -26.95 37.08
CA LEU A 6 81.07 -25.71 36.25
C LEU A 6 79.60 -25.35 36.10
N LEU A 7 79.32 -24.08 36.33
CA LEU A 7 78.15 -23.35 35.82
C LEU A 7 78.09 -23.40 34.33
N ARG A 8 76.92 -23.55 33.76
CA ARG A 8 76.53 -22.89 32.51
C ARG A 8 75.05 -22.57 32.50
N SER A 9 74.85 -21.30 32.48
CA SER A 9 73.57 -20.60 32.27
C SER A 9 72.87 -21.00 30.99
N ALA A 10 71.60 -21.32 31.07
CA ALA A 10 70.69 -21.28 29.93
C ALA A 10 69.63 -20.22 30.20
N LEU A 11 69.81 -19.05 29.60
CA LEU A 11 68.76 -18.04 29.46
C LEU A 11 67.70 -18.61 28.51
N THR A 12 66.54 -18.91 29.10
CA THR A 12 65.35 -19.19 28.32
C THR A 12 64.58 -17.90 28.18
N GLY A 13 64.60 -17.34 26.95
CA GLY A 13 63.83 -16.15 26.60
C GLY A 13 62.33 -16.43 26.66
N LEU A 14 61.67 -15.69 27.55
CA LEU A 14 60.22 -15.65 27.64
C LEU A 14 59.73 -14.77 26.50
N ALA A 15 59.30 -15.39 25.38
CA ALA A 15 58.61 -14.70 24.29
C ALA A 15 57.21 -14.28 24.82
N LEU A 16 57.03 -12.99 25.08
CA LEU A 16 55.73 -12.38 25.27
C LEU A 16 54.97 -12.43 23.93
N LEU A 17 54.11 -13.40 23.74
CA LEU A 17 53.02 -13.33 22.75
C LEU A 17 52.04 -12.25 23.25
N ALA A 18 52.22 -11.02 22.77
CA ALA A 18 51.20 -9.98 22.79
C ALA A 18 50.05 -10.44 21.90
N ALA A 19 49.06 -11.08 22.49
CA ALA A 19 47.76 -11.30 21.84
C ALA A 19 47.13 -9.91 21.59
N SER A 20 47.26 -9.40 20.40
CA SER A 20 46.51 -8.25 19.93
C SER A 20 45.02 -8.65 19.87
N ALA A 21 44.34 -8.50 21.02
CA ALA A 21 42.90 -8.52 21.04
C ALA A 21 42.43 -7.32 20.19
N THR A 22 42.14 -7.56 18.94
CA THR A 22 41.40 -6.64 18.08
C THR A 22 40.03 -6.49 18.75
N PHE A 23 39.89 -5.48 19.57
CA PHE A 23 38.54 -4.99 19.93
C PHE A 23 37.89 -4.57 18.63
N ALA A 24 37.02 -5.43 18.11
CA ALA A 24 36.04 -5.01 17.13
C ALA A 24 35.27 -3.87 17.83
N GLN A 25 35.62 -2.64 17.50
CA GLN A 25 34.85 -1.47 17.89
C GLN A 25 33.46 -1.72 17.31
N ASN A 26 32.52 -2.12 18.17
CA ASN A 26 31.11 -2.06 17.87
C ASN A 26 30.83 -0.60 17.51
N LYS A 27 30.81 -0.31 16.21
CA LYS A 27 30.34 0.99 15.72
C LYS A 27 28.98 1.22 16.37
N PRO A 28 28.76 2.34 17.08
CA PRO A 28 27.45 2.60 17.65
C PRO A 28 26.40 2.40 16.55
N ALA A 29 25.37 1.63 16.83
CA ALA A 29 24.29 1.43 15.87
C ALA A 29 23.79 2.82 15.46
N GLU A 30 23.77 3.09 14.17
CA GLU A 30 23.24 4.36 13.68
C GLU A 30 21.80 4.51 14.19
N PRO A 31 21.40 5.70 14.67
CA PRO A 31 20.06 5.90 15.16
C PRO A 31 19.05 5.57 14.06
N LEU A 32 17.99 4.85 14.43
CA LEU A 32 16.93 4.52 13.49
C LEU A 32 16.25 5.80 12.98
N LEU A 33 15.98 5.87 11.69
CA LEU A 33 15.24 6.98 11.08
C LEU A 33 13.77 6.88 11.47
N GLU A 34 13.32 7.78 12.34
CA GLU A 34 11.93 7.88 12.76
C GLU A 34 11.09 8.64 11.74
N PHE A 35 9.87 8.19 11.50
CA PHE A 35 8.89 8.87 10.64
C PHE A 35 7.46 8.47 10.96
N ASN A 36 6.51 9.35 10.63
CA ASN A 36 5.10 9.12 10.79
C ASN A 36 4.52 8.47 9.53
N TYR A 37 3.92 7.28 9.68
CA TYR A 37 3.38 6.49 8.60
C TYR A 37 1.86 6.34 8.68
N GLY A 38 1.14 6.91 7.73
CA GLY A 38 -0.33 6.86 7.64
C GLY A 38 -0.83 5.75 6.74
N LEU A 39 -1.83 5.00 7.21
CA LEU A 39 -2.47 3.89 6.50
C LEU A 39 -3.99 3.92 6.69
N PRO A 40 -4.82 3.75 5.66
CA PRO A 40 -6.23 3.45 5.84
C PRO A 40 -6.41 2.00 6.30
N ALA A 41 -7.57 1.70 6.88
CA ALA A 41 -7.99 0.33 7.14
C ALA A 41 -8.27 -0.36 5.79
N ALA A 42 -7.29 -1.10 5.29
CA ALA A 42 -7.32 -1.80 3.99
C ALA A 42 -6.28 -2.94 3.95
N ASN A 43 -6.08 -3.52 2.79
CA ASN A 43 -5.25 -4.68 2.50
C ASN A 43 -3.74 -4.39 2.42
N HIS A 44 -3.12 -3.94 3.48
CA HIS A 44 -1.69 -3.63 3.55
C HIS A 44 -0.87 -4.80 4.10
N ALA A 45 -0.94 -6.00 3.46
CA ALA A 45 -0.28 -7.21 3.95
C ALA A 45 1.22 -7.03 4.16
N SER A 46 1.92 -6.46 3.18
CA SER A 46 3.37 -6.28 3.24
C SER A 46 3.78 -5.35 4.39
N VAL A 47 3.07 -4.24 4.60
CA VAL A 47 3.34 -3.30 5.70
C VAL A 47 3.08 -3.95 7.06
N PHE A 48 1.99 -4.72 7.19
CA PHE A 48 1.64 -5.40 8.43
C PHE A 48 2.65 -6.51 8.78
N VAL A 49 3.03 -7.33 7.79
CA VAL A 49 4.07 -8.35 7.95
C VAL A 49 5.42 -7.72 8.27
N ALA A 50 5.77 -6.62 7.60
CA ALA A 50 7.01 -5.89 7.88
C ALA A 50 7.07 -5.40 9.33
N GLN A 51 5.96 -4.89 9.86
CA GLN A 51 5.87 -4.47 11.25
C GLN A 51 5.97 -5.66 12.22
N ASP A 52 5.29 -6.78 11.93
CA ASP A 52 5.28 -7.94 12.82
C ASP A 52 6.63 -8.68 12.85
N LEU A 53 7.40 -8.63 11.76
CA LEU A 53 8.72 -9.26 11.65
C LEU A 53 9.90 -8.31 11.91
N GLY A 54 9.65 -7.06 12.31
CA GLY A 54 10.69 -6.06 12.58
C GLY A 54 11.54 -5.74 11.34
N LEU A 55 10.94 -5.73 10.14
CA LEU A 55 11.70 -5.52 8.90
C LEU A 55 12.11 -4.06 8.68
N PHE A 56 11.38 -3.13 9.27
CA PHE A 56 11.74 -1.71 9.23
C PHE A 56 13.05 -1.47 9.96
N GLU A 57 13.19 -2.00 11.16
CA GLU A 57 14.38 -1.86 11.99
C GLU A 57 15.61 -2.50 11.34
N LYS A 58 15.44 -3.59 10.59
CA LYS A 58 16.55 -4.25 9.85
C LYS A 58 17.21 -3.35 8.82
N VAL A 59 16.48 -2.36 8.28
CA VAL A 59 17.02 -1.38 7.33
C VAL A 59 17.27 -0.01 7.97
N GLY A 60 17.20 0.09 9.30
CA GLY A 60 17.44 1.33 10.05
C GLY A 60 16.26 2.30 10.01
N LEU A 61 15.02 1.82 9.88
CA LEU A 61 13.80 2.60 9.92
C LEU A 61 13.01 2.35 11.20
N LYS A 62 12.28 3.37 11.68
CA LYS A 62 11.39 3.27 12.84
C LYS A 62 10.10 4.03 12.58
N PRO A 63 9.12 3.43 11.89
CA PRO A 63 7.84 4.06 11.63
C PRO A 63 6.98 4.17 12.90
N LYS A 64 6.31 5.31 13.06
CA LYS A 64 5.17 5.48 13.95
C LYS A 64 3.90 5.41 13.12
N PHE A 65 3.09 4.36 13.30
CA PHE A 65 1.91 4.10 12.50
C PHE A 65 0.68 4.87 12.98
N PHE A 66 -0.07 5.41 12.01
CA PHE A 66 -1.36 6.06 12.21
C PHE A 66 -2.40 5.42 11.28
N PHE A 67 -3.48 4.91 11.85
CA PHE A 67 -4.52 4.21 11.11
C PHE A 67 -5.77 5.09 10.97
N PHE A 68 -6.35 5.09 9.76
CA PHE A 68 -7.53 5.86 9.38
C PHE A 68 -8.62 4.93 8.86
N GLN A 69 -9.89 5.33 8.94
CA GLN A 69 -10.99 4.51 8.41
C GLN A 69 -11.02 4.46 6.88
N SER A 70 -10.46 5.47 6.21
CA SER A 70 -10.32 5.52 4.75
C SER A 70 -9.14 6.39 4.35
N GLY A 71 -8.81 6.42 3.04
CA GLY A 71 -7.71 7.23 2.53
C GLY A 71 -7.96 8.74 2.61
N ALA A 72 -9.21 9.21 2.50
CA ALA A 72 -9.48 10.65 2.46
C ALA A 72 -9.11 11.40 3.75
N PRO A 73 -9.44 10.93 4.99
CA PRO A 73 -8.99 11.61 6.22
C PRO A 73 -7.48 11.66 6.40
N LEU A 74 -6.75 10.71 5.84
CA LEU A 74 -5.28 10.66 5.87
C LEU A 74 -4.65 11.88 5.18
N LEU A 75 -5.32 12.48 4.18
CA LEU A 75 -4.83 13.65 3.45
C LEU A 75 -4.66 14.89 4.33
N ALA A 76 -5.46 15.03 5.38
CA ALA A 76 -5.27 16.10 6.35
C ALA A 76 -3.90 16.00 7.05
N GLY A 77 -3.45 14.77 7.35
CA GLY A 77 -2.12 14.52 7.92
C GLY A 77 -0.97 14.85 6.96
N LEU A 78 -1.13 14.56 5.65
CA LEU A 78 -0.17 15.00 4.64
C LEU A 78 -0.12 16.53 4.51
N LYS A 79 -1.29 17.18 4.44
CA LYS A 79 -1.41 18.63 4.29
C LYS A 79 -0.84 19.39 5.48
N SER A 80 -1.03 18.88 6.69
CA SER A 80 -0.48 19.46 7.94
C SER A 80 0.97 19.05 8.23
N GLU A 81 1.58 18.26 7.34
CA GLU A 81 2.93 17.70 7.49
C GLU A 81 3.11 16.80 8.73
N SER A 82 2.01 16.34 9.34
CA SER A 82 2.07 15.40 10.46
C SER A 82 2.30 13.94 10.03
N LEU A 83 2.20 13.65 8.74
CA LEU A 83 2.57 12.38 8.13
C LEU A 83 3.71 12.59 7.12
N ASP A 84 4.70 11.71 7.17
CA ASP A 84 5.87 11.74 6.29
C ASP A 84 5.75 10.74 5.14
N VAL A 85 5.21 9.57 5.44
CA VAL A 85 4.95 8.47 4.50
C VAL A 85 3.49 8.06 4.63
N VAL A 86 2.88 7.74 3.52
CA VAL A 86 1.51 7.18 3.49
C VAL A 86 1.43 6.07 2.46
N THR A 87 0.59 5.07 2.72
CA THR A 87 0.16 4.12 1.70
C THR A 87 -1.37 4.17 1.61
N ALA A 88 -1.88 4.41 0.42
CA ALA A 88 -3.32 4.49 0.16
C ALA A 88 -3.63 4.25 -1.33
N GLY A 89 -4.92 4.13 -1.64
CA GLY A 89 -5.42 4.04 -3.01
C GLY A 89 -5.51 5.40 -3.71
N LEU A 90 -6.57 5.58 -4.51
CA LEU A 90 -6.79 6.82 -5.27
C LEU A 90 -7.07 8.08 -4.43
N ALA A 91 -7.13 7.97 -3.09
CA ALA A 91 -7.03 9.14 -2.24
C ALA A 91 -5.75 9.95 -2.52
N LEU A 92 -4.67 9.31 -3.01
CA LEU A 92 -3.46 10.01 -3.42
C LEU A 92 -3.63 10.79 -4.73
N ALA A 93 -4.47 10.33 -5.67
CA ALA A 93 -4.89 11.13 -6.82
C ALA A 93 -5.72 12.35 -6.37
N PHE A 94 -6.64 12.14 -5.43
CA PHE A 94 -7.41 13.24 -4.84
C PHE A 94 -6.50 14.25 -4.13
N ALA A 95 -5.42 13.79 -3.44
CA ALA A 95 -4.40 14.67 -2.84
C ALA A 95 -3.71 15.55 -3.89
N ILE A 96 -3.30 14.97 -5.03
CA ILE A 96 -2.70 15.73 -6.14
C ILE A 96 -3.69 16.79 -6.64
N GLY A 97 -4.97 16.44 -6.83
CA GLY A 97 -6.02 17.37 -7.24
C GLY A 97 -6.31 18.47 -6.22
N GLN A 98 -5.97 18.27 -4.96
CA GLN A 98 -6.03 19.26 -3.89
C GLN A 98 -4.71 20.04 -3.70
N ASN A 99 -3.75 19.90 -4.62
CA ASN A 99 -2.42 20.48 -4.55
C ASN A 99 -1.65 20.10 -3.24
N ILE A 100 -1.91 18.92 -2.68
CA ILE A 100 -1.14 18.39 -1.55
C ILE A 100 0.12 17.73 -2.11
N PRO A 101 1.33 18.23 -1.76
CA PRO A 101 2.57 17.75 -2.34
C PRO A 101 2.90 16.33 -1.85
N LEU A 102 3.17 15.41 -2.79
CA LEU A 102 3.59 14.04 -2.52
C LEU A 102 4.43 13.49 -3.67
N LYS A 103 5.22 12.42 -3.40
CA LYS A 103 5.92 11.63 -4.40
C LYS A 103 5.48 10.18 -4.27
N LEU A 104 4.86 9.64 -5.31
CA LEU A 104 4.47 8.24 -5.43
C LEU A 104 5.71 7.43 -5.82
N ILE A 105 6.17 6.52 -4.97
CA ILE A 105 7.45 5.84 -5.14
C ILE A 105 7.35 4.39 -5.60
N PHE A 106 6.26 3.69 -5.28
CA PHE A 106 5.96 2.35 -5.81
C PHE A 106 4.50 1.93 -5.57
N TRP A 107 4.07 0.88 -6.29
CA TRP A 107 2.85 0.14 -6.01
C TRP A 107 3.10 -0.86 -4.90
N GLU A 108 2.29 -0.83 -3.86
CA GLU A 108 2.25 -1.83 -2.81
C GLU A 108 1.31 -2.98 -3.19
N ALA A 109 0.10 -2.66 -3.66
CA ALA A 109 -0.94 -3.62 -3.99
C ALA A 109 -1.82 -3.15 -5.15
N ASN A 110 -2.64 -4.07 -5.66
CA ASN A 110 -3.71 -3.78 -6.63
C ASN A 110 -5.00 -4.50 -6.20
N SER A 111 -6.05 -3.76 -6.02
CA SER A 111 -7.32 -4.27 -5.48
C SER A 111 -8.37 -4.62 -6.56
N ALA A 112 -8.01 -4.60 -7.84
CA ALA A 112 -8.96 -4.80 -8.95
C ALA A 112 -9.77 -6.11 -8.87
N ALA A 113 -9.16 -7.19 -8.36
CA ALA A 113 -9.82 -8.49 -8.21
C ALA A 113 -10.68 -8.62 -6.96
N SER A 114 -10.65 -7.62 -6.07
CA SER A 114 -11.25 -7.71 -4.72
C SER A 114 -12.02 -6.47 -4.30
N GLU A 115 -11.77 -5.29 -4.88
CA GLU A 115 -12.70 -4.15 -4.78
C GLU A 115 -13.96 -4.45 -5.59
N GLY A 116 -15.13 -4.20 -5.02
CA GLY A 116 -16.35 -4.56 -5.71
C GLY A 116 -17.62 -3.87 -5.20
N LEU A 117 -18.65 -3.99 -6.02
CA LEU A 117 -20.01 -3.56 -5.71
C LEU A 117 -20.70 -4.61 -4.83
N VAL A 118 -20.75 -4.36 -3.54
CA VAL A 118 -21.48 -5.17 -2.57
C VAL A 118 -22.93 -4.70 -2.54
N VAL A 119 -23.86 -5.64 -2.46
CA VAL A 119 -25.29 -5.33 -2.48
C VAL A 119 -26.06 -6.06 -1.36
N ASP A 120 -27.15 -5.47 -0.92
CA ASP A 120 -28.12 -6.18 -0.10
C ASP A 120 -28.67 -7.40 -0.88
N PRO A 121 -28.83 -8.57 -0.27
CA PRO A 121 -29.39 -9.76 -0.96
C PRO A 121 -30.74 -9.51 -1.62
N LYS A 122 -31.55 -8.57 -1.10
CA LYS A 122 -32.85 -8.17 -1.63
C LYS A 122 -32.76 -7.08 -2.69
N SER A 123 -31.59 -6.50 -2.97
CA SER A 123 -31.40 -5.49 -3.99
C SER A 123 -31.69 -6.03 -5.39
N GLU A 124 -32.23 -5.19 -6.26
CA GLU A 124 -32.43 -5.49 -7.67
C GLU A 124 -31.13 -5.42 -8.48
N VAL A 125 -30.06 -4.91 -7.89
CA VAL A 125 -28.73 -4.82 -8.50
C VAL A 125 -28.07 -6.19 -8.48
N LYS A 126 -27.81 -6.79 -9.68
CA LYS A 126 -27.18 -8.10 -9.83
C LYS A 126 -25.79 -8.03 -10.48
N SER A 127 -25.48 -6.89 -11.08
CA SER A 127 -24.18 -6.58 -11.69
C SER A 127 -23.98 -5.06 -11.74
N TYR A 128 -22.79 -4.60 -12.13
CA TYR A 128 -22.55 -3.17 -12.36
C TYR A 128 -23.51 -2.56 -13.39
N ARG A 129 -24.06 -3.37 -14.34
CA ARG A 129 -25.02 -2.90 -15.34
C ARG A 129 -26.35 -2.46 -14.75
N ASP A 130 -26.68 -2.96 -13.57
CA ASP A 130 -27.93 -2.65 -12.88
C ASP A 130 -27.77 -1.50 -11.89
N ILE A 131 -26.64 -0.78 -11.87
CA ILE A 131 -26.34 0.23 -10.85
C ILE A 131 -27.40 1.32 -10.71
N GLY A 132 -28.09 1.64 -11.82
CA GLY A 132 -29.20 2.59 -11.82
C GLY A 132 -30.46 2.12 -11.09
N LYS A 133 -30.53 0.84 -10.68
CA LYS A 133 -31.64 0.29 -9.88
C LYS A 133 -31.39 0.41 -8.38
N ALA A 134 -30.17 0.73 -7.97
CA ALA A 134 -29.85 0.93 -6.56
C ALA A 134 -30.61 2.11 -5.99
N LYS A 135 -31.16 1.93 -4.79
CA LYS A 135 -31.93 2.98 -4.08
C LYS A 135 -31.00 3.96 -3.39
N LYS A 136 -29.94 3.47 -2.77
CA LYS A 136 -28.93 4.26 -2.10
C LYS A 136 -27.60 3.54 -2.06
N ILE A 137 -26.56 4.19 -2.58
CA ILE A 137 -25.25 3.60 -2.80
C ILE A 137 -24.22 4.24 -1.89
N ALA A 138 -23.47 3.44 -1.14
CA ALA A 138 -22.34 3.92 -0.35
C ALA A 138 -21.05 3.94 -1.19
N ALA A 139 -20.36 5.08 -1.18
CA ALA A 139 -19.01 5.20 -1.72
C ALA A 139 -18.24 6.29 -0.97
N ALA A 140 -17.06 5.97 -0.46
CA ALA A 140 -16.25 6.96 0.25
C ALA A 140 -15.70 8.02 -0.71
N THR A 141 -15.97 9.28 -0.43
CA THR A 141 -15.56 10.42 -1.25
C THR A 141 -14.04 10.52 -1.36
N GLY A 142 -13.54 10.81 -2.56
CA GLY A 142 -12.11 10.98 -2.84
C GLY A 142 -11.29 9.69 -2.75
N THR A 143 -11.91 8.52 -2.88
CA THR A 143 -11.25 7.21 -2.83
C THR A 143 -11.49 6.40 -4.10
N CYS A 144 -10.87 5.21 -4.19
CA CYS A 144 -11.15 4.23 -5.23
C CYS A 144 -12.66 3.98 -5.38
N ALA A 145 -13.38 3.81 -4.27
CA ALA A 145 -14.81 3.51 -4.30
C ALA A 145 -15.63 4.53 -5.09
N GLN A 146 -15.35 5.82 -4.94
CA GLN A 146 -16.05 6.86 -5.70
C GLN A 146 -15.69 6.83 -7.18
N VAL A 147 -14.40 6.63 -7.51
CA VAL A 147 -13.93 6.50 -8.90
C VAL A 147 -14.53 5.26 -9.55
N SER A 148 -14.49 4.12 -8.89
CA SER A 148 -15.09 2.87 -9.36
C SER A 148 -16.58 3.01 -9.62
N LEU A 149 -17.33 3.64 -8.71
CA LEU A 149 -18.77 3.88 -8.90
C LEU A 149 -19.05 4.76 -10.13
N TYR A 150 -18.25 5.81 -10.34
CA TYR A 150 -18.36 6.63 -11.55
C TYR A 150 -18.13 5.82 -12.83
N LEU A 151 -17.07 4.99 -12.82
CA LEU A 151 -16.75 4.14 -13.99
C LEU A 151 -17.81 3.07 -14.25
N MET A 152 -18.39 2.48 -13.19
CA MET A 152 -19.55 1.58 -13.32
C MET A 152 -20.71 2.28 -14.00
N ALA A 153 -21.11 3.46 -13.49
CA ALA A 153 -22.21 4.24 -14.03
C ALA A 153 -21.96 4.59 -15.52
N LYS A 154 -20.76 5.10 -15.83
CA LYS A 154 -20.34 5.43 -17.20
C LYS A 154 -20.44 4.21 -18.12
N LYS A 155 -19.92 3.06 -17.72
CA LYS A 155 -19.94 1.82 -18.51
C LYS A 155 -21.35 1.22 -18.65
N ALA A 156 -22.19 1.39 -17.64
CA ALA A 156 -23.60 0.98 -17.67
C ALA A 156 -24.50 1.95 -18.45
N GLY A 157 -24.00 3.11 -18.90
CA GLY A 157 -24.79 4.15 -19.55
C GLY A 157 -25.74 4.89 -18.58
N VAL A 158 -25.42 4.89 -17.29
CA VAL A 158 -26.19 5.55 -16.22
C VAL A 158 -25.55 6.89 -15.91
N ASP A 159 -26.37 7.94 -15.81
CA ASP A 159 -25.91 9.24 -15.35
C ASP A 159 -25.62 9.20 -13.85
N TYR A 160 -24.33 9.37 -13.47
CA TYR A 160 -23.90 9.36 -12.06
C TYR A 160 -24.66 10.38 -11.19
N ALA A 161 -25.03 11.55 -11.74
CA ALA A 161 -25.74 12.58 -11.01
C ALA A 161 -27.17 12.19 -10.59
N LYS A 162 -27.70 11.10 -11.17
CA LYS A 162 -29.02 10.54 -10.81
C LYS A 162 -28.96 9.46 -9.73
N LEU A 163 -27.75 9.04 -9.35
CA LEU A 163 -27.54 8.05 -8.28
C LEU A 163 -27.65 8.74 -6.92
N ASP A 164 -28.36 8.11 -5.97
CA ASP A 164 -28.34 8.54 -4.57
C ASP A 164 -27.09 7.97 -3.87
N VAL A 165 -26.03 8.77 -3.86
CA VAL A 165 -24.72 8.36 -3.32
C VAL A 165 -24.47 8.98 -1.96
N VAL A 166 -24.15 8.15 -0.98
CA VAL A 166 -23.76 8.60 0.37
C VAL A 166 -22.28 8.39 0.60
N ASN A 167 -21.62 9.38 1.22
CA ASN A 167 -20.24 9.27 1.64
C ASN A 167 -20.13 8.38 2.88
N LEU A 168 -19.80 7.11 2.67
CA LEU A 168 -19.63 6.15 3.75
C LEU A 168 -18.40 5.27 3.44
N PRO A 169 -17.46 5.09 4.39
CA PRO A 169 -16.32 4.18 4.20
C PRO A 169 -16.72 2.71 4.39
N ALA A 170 -16.07 1.80 3.66
CA ALA A 170 -16.37 0.38 3.61
C ALA A 170 -16.46 -0.33 4.98
N PRO A 171 -15.62 0.00 6.00
CA PRO A 171 -15.77 -0.58 7.35
C PRO A 171 -17.14 -0.39 8.01
N LEU A 172 -17.92 0.59 7.56
CA LEU A 172 -19.25 0.90 8.12
C LEU A 172 -20.42 0.25 7.36
N PHE A 173 -20.17 -0.43 6.23
CA PHE A 173 -21.23 -0.96 5.37
C PHE A 173 -22.10 -2.02 6.04
N ARG A 174 -21.50 -2.88 6.87
CA ARG A 174 -22.27 -3.90 7.60
C ARG A 174 -23.45 -3.30 8.36
N ASN A 175 -23.21 -2.28 9.16
CA ASN A 175 -24.25 -1.61 9.93
C ASN A 175 -25.26 -0.86 9.03
N ALA A 176 -24.79 -0.29 7.93
CA ALA A 176 -25.64 0.42 6.99
C ALA A 176 -26.58 -0.55 6.21
N PHE A 177 -26.09 -1.74 5.82
CA PHE A 177 -26.93 -2.80 5.25
C PHE A 177 -27.94 -3.33 6.29
N MET A 178 -27.50 -3.62 7.51
CA MET A 178 -28.37 -4.12 8.58
C MET A 178 -29.52 -3.15 8.92
N SER A 179 -29.27 -1.85 8.87
CA SER A 179 -30.29 -0.81 9.11
C SER A 179 -31.14 -0.49 7.87
N GLY A 180 -30.78 -1.05 6.69
CA GLY A 180 -31.44 -0.71 5.43
C GLY A 180 -31.16 0.72 4.96
N SER A 181 -30.13 1.40 5.50
CA SER A 181 -29.77 2.75 5.08
C SER A 181 -29.04 2.80 3.74
N ILE A 182 -28.53 1.67 3.25
CA ILE A 182 -28.00 1.48 1.90
C ILE A 182 -28.47 0.13 1.35
N ASP A 183 -28.56 -0.01 0.04
CA ASP A 183 -28.83 -1.28 -0.64
C ASP A 183 -27.69 -1.70 -1.59
N ALA A 184 -26.71 -0.82 -1.81
CA ALA A 184 -25.48 -1.10 -2.53
C ALA A 184 -24.31 -0.27 -1.96
N GLY A 185 -23.08 -0.72 -2.21
CA GLY A 185 -21.89 0.05 -1.85
C GLY A 185 -20.63 -0.49 -2.49
N VAL A 186 -19.70 0.38 -2.86
CA VAL A 186 -18.40 0.00 -3.38
C VAL A 186 -17.42 -0.17 -2.24
N ALA A 187 -17.01 -1.40 -1.99
CA ALA A 187 -16.14 -1.78 -0.89
C ALA A 187 -14.78 -2.26 -1.41
N TRP A 188 -13.71 -1.74 -0.78
CA TRP A 188 -12.35 -2.26 -0.97
C TRP A 188 -12.07 -3.46 -0.06
N PRO A 189 -11.05 -4.30 -0.40
CA PRO A 189 -10.67 -5.40 0.47
C PRO A 189 -10.03 -4.90 1.78
N PRO A 190 -10.19 -5.65 2.86
CA PRO A 190 -10.87 -6.95 2.97
C PRO A 190 -12.39 -6.87 3.12
N PHE A 191 -12.98 -5.66 3.23
CA PHE A 191 -14.39 -5.46 3.60
C PHE A 191 -15.37 -6.01 2.56
N SER A 192 -15.04 -5.95 1.26
CA SER A 192 -15.83 -6.58 0.19
C SER A 192 -15.97 -8.09 0.40
N LEU A 193 -14.85 -8.75 0.77
CA LEU A 193 -14.83 -10.20 1.00
C LEU A 193 -15.44 -10.59 2.34
N GLN A 194 -15.27 -9.75 3.37
CA GLN A 194 -15.91 -9.92 4.68
C GLN A 194 -17.43 -9.84 4.53
N LEU A 195 -17.96 -8.80 3.88
CA LEU A 195 -19.37 -8.64 3.63
C LEU A 195 -19.94 -9.82 2.80
N ARG A 196 -19.18 -10.30 1.80
CA ARG A 196 -19.56 -11.48 1.03
C ARG A 196 -19.69 -12.72 1.91
N GLN A 197 -18.78 -12.95 2.84
CA GLN A 197 -18.86 -14.05 3.81
C GLN A 197 -20.08 -13.92 4.73
N GLU A 198 -20.45 -12.69 5.08
CA GLU A 198 -21.63 -12.38 5.91
C GLU A 198 -22.96 -12.44 5.13
N GLY A 199 -22.93 -12.82 3.84
CA GLY A 199 -24.14 -13.02 3.03
C GLY A 199 -24.55 -11.83 2.15
N TYR A 200 -23.74 -10.79 2.06
CA TYR A 200 -23.94 -9.66 1.13
C TYR A 200 -23.20 -9.95 -0.18
N PRO A 201 -23.89 -10.21 -1.30
CA PRO A 201 -23.23 -10.56 -2.54
C PRO A 201 -22.34 -9.43 -3.08
N VAL A 202 -21.22 -9.78 -3.68
CA VAL A 202 -20.46 -8.88 -4.54
C VAL A 202 -21.02 -9.05 -5.96
N ALA A 203 -21.76 -8.06 -6.43
CA ALA A 203 -22.45 -8.08 -7.72
C ALA A 203 -21.48 -7.90 -8.89
N SER A 204 -20.38 -7.17 -8.70
CA SER A 204 -19.29 -7.05 -9.69
C SER A 204 -18.01 -6.64 -9.00
N PHE A 205 -16.86 -7.13 -9.52
CA PHE A 205 -15.53 -6.68 -9.14
C PHE A 205 -14.99 -5.62 -10.09
N ASP A 206 -13.99 -4.85 -9.63
CA ASP A 206 -13.39 -3.72 -10.36
C ASP A 206 -12.88 -4.11 -11.75
N GLU A 207 -12.28 -5.30 -11.90
CA GLU A 207 -11.78 -5.83 -13.17
C GLU A 207 -12.84 -6.00 -14.28
N GLU A 208 -14.14 -6.05 -13.93
CA GLU A 208 -15.22 -6.24 -14.90
C GLU A 208 -15.57 -4.97 -15.68
N TYR A 209 -15.29 -3.80 -15.11
CA TYR A 209 -15.70 -2.50 -15.70
C TYR A 209 -14.55 -1.52 -15.88
N THR A 210 -13.35 -1.86 -15.45
CA THR A 210 -12.15 -1.02 -15.56
C THR A 210 -11.17 -1.53 -16.62
N PRO A 211 -10.15 -0.75 -16.98
CA PRO A 211 -9.06 -1.20 -17.85
C PRO A 211 -8.23 -2.33 -17.23
N PRO A 212 -7.43 -3.06 -18.03
CA PRO A 212 -6.51 -4.08 -17.53
C PRO A 212 -5.65 -3.57 -16.36
N GLY A 213 -5.54 -4.39 -15.32
CA GLY A 213 -4.88 -4.02 -14.06
C GLY A 213 -5.70 -3.11 -13.15
N GLY A 214 -6.99 -2.89 -13.46
CA GLY A 214 -7.92 -2.13 -12.62
C GLY A 214 -7.59 -0.65 -12.48
N VAL A 215 -8.29 0.04 -11.60
CA VAL A 215 -8.06 1.47 -11.29
C VAL A 215 -7.78 1.75 -9.82
N CYS A 216 -7.76 0.73 -8.98
CA CYS A 216 -7.52 0.89 -7.55
C CYS A 216 -6.14 0.38 -7.12
N PRO A 217 -5.06 1.17 -7.33
CA PRO A 217 -3.74 0.84 -6.85
C PRO A 217 -3.62 1.07 -5.34
N GLY A 218 -2.88 0.23 -4.63
CA GLY A 218 -2.25 0.58 -3.36
C GLY A 218 -0.90 1.24 -3.66
N LEU A 219 -0.72 2.49 -3.29
CA LEU A 219 0.47 3.27 -3.61
C LEU A 219 1.15 3.77 -2.34
N THR A 220 2.47 3.64 -2.28
CA THR A 220 3.27 4.27 -1.23
C THR A 220 3.78 5.62 -1.72
N ALA A 221 3.53 6.65 -0.92
CA ALA A 221 3.95 8.01 -1.18
C ALA A 221 4.73 8.60 0.00
N VAL A 222 5.65 9.51 -0.32
CA VAL A 222 6.47 10.24 0.66
C VAL A 222 6.28 11.74 0.46
N ARG A 223 6.21 12.49 1.54
CA ARG A 223 6.16 13.95 1.51
C ARG A 223 7.48 14.50 0.94
N PRO A 224 7.46 15.39 -0.07
CA PRO A 224 8.69 15.83 -0.76
C PRO A 224 9.73 16.46 0.15
N ALA A 225 9.31 17.28 1.13
CA ALA A 225 10.24 17.90 2.08
C ALA A 225 10.95 16.85 2.95
N TYR A 226 10.23 15.80 3.39
CA TYR A 226 10.81 14.70 4.15
C TYR A 226 11.77 13.86 3.29
N LEU A 227 11.37 13.57 2.04
CA LEU A 227 12.20 12.86 1.07
C LEU A 227 13.51 13.59 0.77
N LYS A 228 13.47 14.93 0.64
CA LYS A 228 14.65 15.77 0.44
C LYS A 228 15.61 15.73 1.65
N GLN A 229 15.08 15.69 2.86
CA GLN A 229 15.88 15.57 4.10
C GLN A 229 16.45 14.17 4.29
N ASN A 230 15.75 13.15 3.80
CA ASN A 230 16.05 11.73 4.00
C ASN A 230 16.03 10.98 2.64
N PRO A 231 16.94 11.27 1.70
CA PRO A 231 16.88 10.76 0.33
C PRO A 231 16.92 9.22 0.24
N GLN A 232 17.48 8.54 1.25
CA GLN A 232 17.55 7.09 1.33
C GLN A 232 16.22 6.41 1.70
N ILE A 233 15.22 7.17 2.18
CA ILE A 233 13.97 6.58 2.69
C ILE A 233 13.23 5.76 1.63
N GLY A 234 13.20 6.23 0.37
CA GLY A 234 12.50 5.54 -0.72
C GLY A 234 13.09 4.17 -1.01
N VAL A 235 14.43 4.05 -1.09
CA VAL A 235 15.10 2.76 -1.28
C VAL A 235 14.92 1.85 -0.08
N LYS A 236 15.00 2.37 1.14
CA LYS A 236 14.79 1.59 2.36
C LYS A 236 13.35 1.06 2.47
N LEU A 237 12.34 1.83 2.10
CA LEU A 237 10.95 1.36 2.03
C LEU A 237 10.78 0.24 1.00
N LEU A 238 11.44 0.32 -0.15
CA LEU A 238 11.46 -0.76 -1.14
C LEU A 238 12.16 -2.02 -0.64
N GLN A 239 13.24 -1.89 0.16
CA GLN A 239 13.88 -3.04 0.81
C GLN A 239 12.92 -3.72 1.80
N VAL A 240 12.20 -2.94 2.61
CA VAL A 240 11.18 -3.46 3.53
C VAL A 240 10.08 -4.19 2.75
N GLU A 241 9.56 -3.57 1.71
CA GLU A 241 8.52 -4.14 0.84
C GLU A 241 8.97 -5.47 0.22
N ALA A 242 10.20 -5.53 -0.31
CA ALA A 242 10.76 -6.75 -0.89
C ALA A 242 10.87 -7.88 0.14
N MET A 243 11.40 -7.59 1.33
CA MET A 243 11.52 -8.58 2.40
C MET A 243 10.16 -9.07 2.89
N ALA A 244 9.17 -8.18 2.98
CA ALA A 244 7.81 -8.56 3.38
C ALA A 244 7.14 -9.46 2.33
N ARG A 245 7.24 -9.11 1.04
CA ARG A 245 6.76 -9.94 -0.08
C ARG A 245 7.42 -11.32 -0.09
N GLU A 246 8.72 -11.37 0.12
CA GLU A 246 9.46 -12.63 0.21
C GLU A 246 8.99 -13.49 1.40
N ALA A 247 8.79 -12.87 2.57
CA ALA A 247 8.29 -13.57 3.76
C ALA A 247 6.89 -14.15 3.52
N ILE A 248 5.99 -13.40 2.89
CA ILE A 248 4.64 -13.85 2.53
C ILE A 248 4.71 -14.98 1.49
N ALA A 249 5.57 -14.85 0.47
CA ALA A 249 5.73 -15.87 -0.57
C ALA A 249 6.26 -17.19 -0.01
N LYS A 250 7.21 -17.13 0.95
CA LYS A 250 7.75 -18.32 1.63
C LYS A 250 6.76 -18.96 2.60
N ASN A 251 5.98 -18.16 3.29
CA ASN A 251 4.99 -18.60 4.27
C ASN A 251 3.77 -17.65 4.25
N PRO A 252 2.72 -17.95 3.45
CA PRO A 252 1.52 -17.13 3.40
C PRO A 252 0.81 -16.94 4.75
N GLN A 253 1.04 -17.86 5.72
CA GLN A 253 0.43 -17.75 7.04
C GLN A 253 0.80 -16.45 7.76
N VAL A 254 2.02 -15.90 7.57
CA VAL A 254 2.41 -14.64 8.20
C VAL A 254 1.53 -13.45 7.72
N GLY A 255 1.09 -13.47 6.46
CA GLY A 255 0.16 -12.48 5.93
C GLY A 255 -1.26 -12.66 6.46
N ILE A 256 -1.73 -13.90 6.56
CA ILE A 256 -3.03 -14.24 7.16
C ILE A 256 -3.08 -13.78 8.61
N ASP A 257 -2.08 -14.14 9.42
CA ASP A 257 -1.98 -13.78 10.84
C ASP A 257 -1.94 -12.26 11.03
N ALA A 258 -1.21 -11.54 10.16
CA ALA A 258 -1.15 -10.09 10.18
C ALA A 258 -2.52 -9.44 9.93
N TYR A 259 -3.31 -9.96 8.98
CA TYR A 259 -4.67 -9.48 8.73
C TYR A 259 -5.62 -9.79 9.90
N VAL A 260 -5.59 -11.02 10.42
CA VAL A 260 -6.40 -11.41 11.61
C VAL A 260 -6.10 -10.48 12.77
N LYS A 261 -4.83 -10.26 13.08
CA LYS A 261 -4.38 -9.43 14.21
C LYS A 261 -4.76 -7.95 14.05
N ARG A 262 -4.60 -7.40 12.84
CA ARG A 262 -4.70 -5.95 12.62
C ARG A 262 -6.08 -5.47 12.21
N LEU A 263 -6.81 -6.29 11.47
CA LEU A 263 -8.12 -5.94 10.94
C LEU A 263 -9.25 -6.76 11.60
N GLN A 264 -8.91 -7.63 12.55
CA GLN A 264 -9.85 -8.49 13.28
C GLN A 264 -10.71 -9.36 12.34
N LEU A 265 -10.10 -9.82 11.23
CA LEU A 265 -10.78 -10.67 10.26
C LEU A 265 -10.86 -12.12 10.74
N SER A 266 -11.84 -12.87 10.24
CA SER A 266 -11.78 -14.33 10.34
C SER A 266 -10.59 -14.86 9.52
N PRO A 267 -9.97 -15.99 9.92
CA PRO A 267 -8.88 -16.61 9.15
C PRO A 267 -9.25 -16.86 7.68
N GLU A 268 -10.52 -17.21 7.41
CA GLU A 268 -11.03 -17.46 6.06
C GLU A 268 -11.05 -16.20 5.21
N VAL A 269 -11.52 -15.06 5.74
CA VAL A 269 -11.51 -13.76 5.03
C VAL A 269 -10.09 -13.30 4.84
N ALA A 270 -9.23 -13.40 5.86
CA ALA A 270 -7.83 -13.04 5.79
C ALA A 270 -7.10 -13.83 4.69
N LYS A 271 -7.31 -15.15 4.62
CA LYS A 271 -6.78 -16.02 3.58
C LYS A 271 -7.30 -15.63 2.19
N ALA A 272 -8.62 -15.49 2.04
CA ALA A 272 -9.22 -15.12 0.76
C ALA A 272 -8.75 -13.73 0.26
N THR A 273 -8.52 -12.78 1.17
CA THR A 273 -7.94 -11.47 0.85
C THR A 273 -6.51 -11.62 0.34
N LEU A 274 -5.67 -12.34 1.09
CA LEU A 274 -4.27 -12.54 0.73
C LEU A 274 -4.11 -13.26 -0.62
N GLU A 275 -4.90 -14.31 -0.89
CA GLU A 275 -4.86 -15.09 -2.13
C GLU A 275 -5.24 -14.25 -3.37
N ARG A 276 -6.10 -13.24 -3.22
CA ARG A 276 -6.50 -12.36 -4.31
C ARG A 276 -5.49 -11.26 -4.59
N GLU A 277 -4.75 -10.83 -3.60
CA GLU A 277 -3.92 -9.63 -3.65
C GLU A 277 -2.42 -9.90 -3.51
N CYS A 278 -2.07 -11.10 -3.11
CA CYS A 278 -0.68 -11.54 -3.01
C CYS A 278 -0.37 -12.67 -4.01
N CYS A 279 0.91 -12.93 -4.13
CA CYS A 279 1.43 -14.19 -4.69
C CYS A 279 1.06 -14.43 -6.16
N GLY A 280 1.01 -13.37 -6.96
CA GLY A 280 0.91 -13.42 -8.42
C GLY A 280 -0.34 -12.81 -9.04
N ARG A 281 -1.26 -12.23 -8.26
CA ARG A 281 -2.46 -11.56 -8.81
C ARG A 281 -2.61 -10.09 -8.44
N GLY A 282 -2.29 -9.70 -7.22
CA GLY A 282 -2.63 -8.36 -6.72
C GLY A 282 -1.42 -7.51 -6.38
N ILE A 283 -0.19 -8.03 -6.42
CA ILE A 283 1.02 -7.25 -6.18
C ILE A 283 1.87 -7.23 -7.44
N PRO A 284 1.95 -6.10 -8.17
CA PRO A 284 2.83 -6.00 -9.32
C PRO A 284 4.30 -6.10 -8.88
N SER A 285 5.08 -6.90 -9.59
CA SER A 285 6.52 -7.00 -9.35
C SER A 285 7.20 -5.65 -9.59
N PHE A 286 8.36 -5.44 -9.00
CA PHE A 286 9.13 -4.21 -9.23
C PHE A 286 9.57 -4.05 -10.69
N ALA A 287 9.81 -5.17 -11.39
CA ALA A 287 10.11 -5.15 -12.81
C ALA A 287 8.92 -4.67 -13.65
N GLU A 288 7.71 -5.19 -13.39
CA GLU A 288 6.48 -4.74 -14.06
C GLU A 288 6.21 -3.25 -13.83
N GLN A 289 6.52 -2.74 -12.64
CA GLN A 289 6.35 -1.30 -12.34
C GLN A 289 7.30 -0.41 -13.15
N LEU A 290 8.40 -0.93 -13.67
CA LEU A 290 9.35 -0.22 -14.53
C LEU A 290 9.19 -0.53 -16.01
N ASP A 291 8.46 -1.58 -16.37
CA ASP A 291 8.20 -1.97 -17.77
C ASP A 291 7.14 -1.03 -18.39
N PRO A 292 7.49 -0.27 -19.46
CA PRO A 292 6.55 0.62 -20.12
C PRO A 292 5.31 -0.09 -20.72
N ALA A 293 5.42 -1.38 -21.04
CA ALA A 293 4.34 -2.17 -21.61
C ALA A 293 3.39 -2.75 -20.54
N SER A 294 3.78 -2.74 -19.28
CA SER A 294 3.00 -3.28 -18.19
C SER A 294 1.80 -2.38 -17.86
N PRO A 295 0.61 -2.95 -17.56
CA PRO A 295 -0.52 -2.20 -17.00
C PRO A 295 -0.23 -1.65 -15.58
N TYR A 296 0.89 -2.03 -14.99
CA TYR A 296 1.38 -1.57 -13.69
C TYR A 296 2.56 -0.60 -13.80
N SER A 297 2.97 -0.25 -15.02
CA SER A 297 4.05 0.72 -15.24
C SER A 297 3.80 2.02 -14.47
N MET A 298 4.79 2.49 -13.73
CA MET A 298 4.66 3.76 -13.00
C MET A 298 4.56 4.97 -13.94
N THR A 299 5.17 4.91 -15.12
CA THR A 299 5.32 6.09 -15.99
C THR A 299 4.56 6.02 -17.30
N SER A 300 4.03 4.86 -17.69
CA SER A 300 3.29 4.72 -18.95
C SER A 300 2.02 5.55 -18.93
N LYS A 301 1.80 6.28 -20.04
CA LYS A 301 0.57 7.03 -20.31
C LYS A 301 -0.52 6.16 -20.93
N ASP A 302 -0.13 4.99 -21.46
CA ASP A 302 -0.97 4.09 -22.23
C ASP A 302 -1.30 2.82 -21.42
N GLY A 303 -1.98 2.99 -20.29
CA GLY A 303 -2.45 1.87 -19.44
C GLY A 303 -1.80 1.71 -18.08
N GLY A 304 -0.63 2.36 -17.83
CA GLY A 304 0.06 2.32 -16.51
C GLY A 304 -0.54 3.28 -15.47
N LEU A 305 0.21 3.55 -14.41
CA LEU A 305 -0.22 4.37 -13.29
C LEU A 305 -0.65 5.78 -13.73
N VAL A 306 0.14 6.42 -14.61
CA VAL A 306 -0.20 7.77 -15.11
C VAL A 306 -1.55 7.78 -15.80
N ALA A 307 -1.84 6.78 -16.66
CA ALA A 307 -3.15 6.66 -17.31
C ALA A 307 -4.29 6.43 -16.30
N LYS A 308 -4.05 5.61 -15.28
CA LYS A 308 -5.05 5.34 -14.22
C LYS A 308 -5.30 6.58 -13.36
N LEU A 309 -4.29 7.37 -13.05
CA LEU A 309 -4.43 8.65 -12.34
C LEU A 309 -5.15 9.69 -13.19
N MET A 310 -4.94 9.71 -14.52
CA MET A 310 -5.71 10.55 -15.44
C MET A 310 -7.19 10.15 -15.46
N LEU A 311 -7.50 8.85 -15.52
CA LEU A 311 -8.86 8.33 -15.44
C LEU A 311 -9.52 8.65 -14.09
N ALA A 312 -8.79 8.54 -13.01
CA ALA A 312 -9.24 8.95 -11.68
C ALA A 312 -9.51 10.46 -11.62
N SER A 313 -8.66 11.28 -12.24
CA SER A 313 -8.85 12.73 -12.36
C SER A 313 -10.15 13.08 -13.08
N GLU A 314 -10.43 12.42 -14.23
CA GLU A 314 -11.69 12.58 -14.96
C GLU A 314 -12.89 12.24 -14.05
N ALA A 315 -12.83 11.09 -13.37
CA ALA A 315 -13.90 10.64 -12.48
C ALA A 315 -14.12 11.63 -11.31
N LEU A 316 -13.06 12.01 -10.60
CA LEU A 316 -13.14 12.93 -9.47
C LEU A 316 -13.67 14.31 -9.85
N HIS A 317 -13.31 14.81 -11.02
CA HIS A 317 -13.86 16.07 -11.55
C HIS A 317 -15.34 15.91 -11.91
N ALA A 318 -15.72 14.86 -12.63
CA ALA A 318 -17.10 14.62 -13.04
C ALA A 318 -18.06 14.48 -11.85
N VAL A 319 -17.60 13.90 -10.73
CA VAL A 319 -18.39 13.79 -9.48
C VAL A 319 -18.21 15.01 -8.57
N LYS A 320 -17.56 16.07 -9.03
CA LYS A 320 -17.32 17.34 -8.32
C LYS A 320 -16.53 17.17 -6.99
N ALA A 321 -15.72 16.14 -6.89
CA ALA A 321 -14.80 15.93 -5.77
C ALA A 321 -13.59 16.87 -5.86
N ILE A 322 -13.15 17.20 -7.07
CA ILE A 322 -12.14 18.24 -7.36
C ILE A 322 -12.74 19.29 -8.30
N ALA A 323 -12.28 20.53 -8.17
CA ALA A 323 -12.81 21.66 -8.94
C ALA A 323 -12.43 21.57 -10.43
N GLU A 324 -11.20 21.17 -10.73
CA GLU A 324 -10.65 21.06 -12.07
C GLU A 324 -9.95 19.72 -12.26
N PRO A 325 -9.88 19.19 -13.49
CA PRO A 325 -9.09 17.99 -13.78
C PRO A 325 -7.62 18.19 -13.38
N ILE A 326 -7.00 17.15 -12.87
CA ILE A 326 -5.57 17.18 -12.48
C ILE A 326 -4.74 17.26 -13.77
N PRO A 327 -3.88 18.29 -13.93
CA PRO A 327 -3.03 18.39 -15.10
C PRO A 327 -2.09 17.18 -15.22
N LEU A 328 -1.87 16.67 -16.43
CA LEU A 328 -0.95 15.58 -16.70
C LEU A 328 0.46 15.86 -16.10
N ALA A 329 0.93 17.10 -16.22
CA ALA A 329 2.23 17.50 -15.66
C ALA A 329 2.29 17.31 -14.14
N ALA A 330 1.22 17.63 -13.41
CA ALA A 330 1.15 17.45 -11.96
C ALA A 330 1.16 15.95 -11.58
N ILE A 331 0.46 15.11 -12.35
CA ILE A 331 0.51 13.65 -12.16
C ILE A 331 1.93 13.13 -12.41
N GLN A 332 2.57 13.54 -13.51
CA GLN A 332 3.92 13.12 -13.86
C GLN A 332 4.96 13.60 -12.84
N GLU A 333 4.77 14.79 -12.29
CA GLU A 333 5.63 15.31 -11.22
C GLU A 333 5.45 14.52 -9.92
N ALA A 334 4.24 14.08 -9.60
CA ALA A 334 3.96 13.29 -8.41
C ALA A 334 4.52 11.87 -8.50
N VAL A 335 4.62 11.28 -9.70
CA VAL A 335 5.14 9.92 -9.89
C VAL A 335 6.67 9.92 -9.95
N ASP A 336 7.32 9.30 -8.98
CA ASP A 336 8.79 9.24 -8.89
C ASP A 336 9.31 7.80 -8.82
N PRO A 337 9.62 7.17 -9.96
CA PRO A 337 10.20 5.83 -10.02
C PRO A 337 11.72 5.79 -9.77
N SER A 338 12.37 6.90 -9.43
CA SER A 338 13.83 6.97 -9.28
C SER A 338 14.35 6.02 -8.19
N HIS A 339 13.67 5.98 -7.05
CA HIS A 339 14.02 5.09 -5.93
C HIS A 339 13.85 3.61 -6.29
N LEU A 340 12.80 3.29 -7.05
CA LEU A 340 12.60 1.92 -7.54
C LEU A 340 13.69 1.50 -8.52
N ARG A 341 14.09 2.40 -9.45
CA ARG A 341 15.23 2.14 -10.36
C ARG A 341 16.54 1.96 -9.59
N GLU A 342 16.76 2.78 -8.54
CA GLU A 342 17.95 2.66 -7.69
C GLU A 342 17.96 1.33 -6.93
N TYR A 343 16.85 0.98 -6.31
CA TYR A 343 16.69 -0.31 -5.64
C TYR A 343 17.00 -1.49 -6.59
N MET A 344 16.41 -1.50 -7.79
CA MET A 344 16.61 -2.59 -8.75
C MET A 344 18.07 -2.72 -9.23
N LYS A 345 18.85 -1.63 -9.27
CA LYS A 345 20.29 -1.69 -9.57
C LYS A 345 21.10 -2.35 -8.44
N THR A 346 20.62 -2.29 -7.22
CA THR A 346 21.34 -2.80 -6.03
C THR A 346 20.86 -4.19 -5.60
N ALA A 347 19.60 -4.52 -5.83
CA ALA A 347 18.99 -5.80 -5.46
C ALA A 347 19.50 -7.02 -6.28
N GLY A 348 20.19 -6.80 -7.38
CA GLY A 348 20.81 -7.84 -8.21
C GLY A 348 22.30 -8.10 -7.89
N LYS A 349 22.82 -7.47 -6.85
CA LYS A 349 24.18 -7.66 -6.35
C LYS A 349 24.17 -8.37 -5.00
#